data_4f19a8787e1fcab077a81699c7535a03
#
_entry.id   4f19a8787e1fcab077a81699c7535a03
#
_cell.length_a   1.000
_cell.length_b   1.000
_cell.length_c   1.000
_cell.angle_alpha   90.00
_cell.angle_beta   90.00
_cell.angle_gamma   90.00
#
_symmetry.space_group_name_H-M   'P 1'
#
loop_
_entity.id
_entity.type
_entity.pdbx_description
1 polymer ?
#
loop_
_entity_poly.entity_id
_entity_poly.type
_entity_poly.pdbx_seq_one_letter_code
_entity_poly.pdbx_strand_id
1 'polypeptide(L)'
;RRSMTDSSGHLVEHFFRHESAHLIAVLTRAFGIRRIDLIEDMVQVAMLEAMNAWKQGGVPDNPSAWIHRAAKNRILDALRREKTLAQAISLAGPTLDVQENIVEEWLSEEQLPDSLLRMMFVCCHPTLNRETQIALTLKTLCGFGHAEIAGGLLLPIETIRKRITRAKRSLGEANVAVELPCPDEI
;
A
#
# COMPACT_ATOMS: atom_id res chain seq x y z
N ARG A 1 25.03 13.44 23.71
CA ARG A 1 25.23 12.25 22.87
C ARG A 1 23.92 11.51 22.50
N ARG A 2 22.77 11.94 23.00
CA ARG A 2 21.44 11.32 22.74
C ARG A 2 20.74 11.82 21.47
N SER A 3 21.14 12.95 20.89
CA SER A 3 20.41 13.63 19.81
C SER A 3 20.71 13.15 18.39
N MET A 4 21.87 12.56 18.09
CA MET A 4 22.23 12.15 16.73
C MET A 4 21.66 10.78 16.33
N THR A 5 21.52 9.85 17.26
CA THR A 5 20.89 8.53 16.99
C THR A 5 19.38 8.62 16.83
N ASP A 6 18.73 9.59 17.47
CA ASP A 6 17.30 9.83 17.38
C ASP A 6 16.92 10.41 16.00
N SER A 7 17.72 11.34 15.49
CA SER A 7 17.53 11.96 14.16
C SER A 7 17.67 10.97 13.02
N SER A 8 18.64 10.05 13.09
CA SER A 8 18.84 9.01 12.07
C SER A 8 17.70 7.99 12.06
N GLY A 9 17.16 7.63 13.24
CA GLY A 9 16.00 6.73 13.35
C GLY A 9 14.75 7.32 12.69
N HIS A 10 14.48 8.61 12.93
CA HIS A 10 13.36 9.31 12.31
C HIS A 10 13.47 9.43 10.80
N LEU A 11 14.67 9.65 10.25
CA LEU A 11 14.88 9.69 8.80
C LEU A 11 14.62 8.34 8.14
N VAL A 12 15.10 7.26 8.74
CA VAL A 12 14.86 5.90 8.25
C VAL A 12 13.37 5.56 8.31
N GLU A 13 12.72 5.86 9.44
CA GLU A 13 11.27 5.65 9.59
C GLU A 13 10.48 6.44 8.56
N HIS A 14 10.81 7.71 8.35
CA HIS A 14 10.16 8.55 7.34
C HIS A 14 10.34 7.99 5.93
N PHE A 15 11.54 7.54 5.58
CA PHE A 15 11.82 6.91 4.29
C PHE A 15 10.93 5.67 4.07
N PHE A 16 10.94 4.72 5.01
CA PHE A 16 10.12 3.51 4.88
C PHE A 16 8.62 3.81 4.82
N ARG A 17 8.15 4.80 5.58
CA ARG A 17 6.75 5.22 5.59
C ARG A 17 6.33 5.79 4.23
N HIS A 18 7.17 6.64 3.64
CA HIS A 18 6.96 7.24 2.33
C HIS A 18 6.97 6.19 1.22
N GLU A 19 7.98 5.32 1.19
CA GLU A 19 8.08 4.24 0.21
C GLU A 19 6.90 3.24 0.32
N SER A 20 6.45 2.94 1.54
CA SER A 20 5.28 2.08 1.75
C SER A 20 4.03 2.67 1.11
N ALA A 21 3.76 3.96 1.32
CA ALA A 21 2.60 4.64 0.75
C ALA A 21 2.63 4.63 -0.79
N HIS A 22 3.78 4.91 -1.38
CA HIS A 22 3.99 4.87 -2.83
C HIS A 22 3.72 3.47 -3.40
N LEU A 23 4.32 2.45 -2.81
CA LEU A 23 4.14 1.07 -3.22
C LEU A 23 2.68 0.62 -3.12
N ILE A 24 2.01 0.91 -2.02
CA ILE A 24 0.60 0.57 -1.84
C ILE A 24 -0.25 1.25 -2.93
N ALA A 25 -0.01 2.53 -3.23
CA ALA A 25 -0.75 3.26 -4.24
C ALA A 25 -0.56 2.66 -5.65
N VAL A 26 0.69 2.44 -6.07
CA VAL A 26 1.01 1.87 -7.38
C VAL A 26 0.49 0.45 -7.52
N LEU A 27 0.73 -0.39 -6.52
CA LEU A 27 0.32 -1.79 -6.58
C LEU A 27 -1.21 -1.94 -6.49
N THR A 28 -1.90 -1.07 -5.75
CA THR A 28 -3.36 -1.05 -5.73
C THR A 28 -3.93 -0.58 -7.07
N ARG A 29 -3.29 0.37 -7.75
CA ARG A 29 -3.65 0.75 -9.12
C ARG A 29 -3.48 -0.43 -10.09
N ALA A 30 -2.39 -1.20 -9.97
CA ALA A 30 -2.09 -2.32 -10.85
C ALA A 30 -2.98 -3.55 -10.61
N PHE A 31 -3.23 -3.88 -9.34
CA PHE A 31 -3.87 -5.14 -8.95
C PHE A 31 -5.30 -4.99 -8.42
N GLY A 32 -5.77 -3.75 -8.28
CA GLY A 32 -7.12 -3.40 -7.86
C GLY A 32 -7.30 -3.33 -6.35
N ILE A 33 -8.31 -2.53 -5.94
CA ILE A 33 -8.63 -2.25 -4.53
C ILE A 33 -9.02 -3.49 -3.72
N ARG A 34 -9.58 -4.51 -4.34
CA ARG A 34 -9.96 -5.78 -3.68
C ARG A 34 -8.76 -6.51 -3.07
N ARG A 35 -7.54 -6.22 -3.54
CA ARG A 35 -6.30 -6.86 -3.10
C ARG A 35 -5.49 -6.00 -2.13
N ILE A 36 -6.05 -4.90 -1.65
CA ILE A 36 -5.34 -3.93 -0.82
C ILE A 36 -4.73 -4.56 0.45
N ASP A 37 -5.41 -5.52 1.08
CA ASP A 37 -4.87 -6.21 2.27
C ASP A 37 -3.65 -7.07 1.90
N LEU A 38 -3.72 -7.84 0.81
CA LEU A 38 -2.58 -8.61 0.29
C LEU A 38 -1.42 -7.69 -0.08
N ILE A 39 -1.71 -6.56 -0.73
CA ILE A 39 -0.70 -5.57 -1.14
C ILE A 39 0.02 -5.01 0.09
N GLU A 40 -0.73 -4.56 1.11
CA GLU A 40 -0.14 -4.04 2.34
C GLU A 40 0.74 -5.08 3.04
N ASP A 41 0.30 -6.34 3.12
CA ASP A 41 1.06 -7.42 3.74
C ASP A 41 2.37 -7.67 2.97
N MET A 42 2.33 -7.74 1.64
CA MET A 42 3.53 -7.97 0.82
C MET A 42 4.50 -6.79 0.86
N VAL A 43 3.99 -5.56 0.90
CA VAL A 43 4.81 -4.36 1.09
C VAL A 43 5.50 -4.40 2.46
N GLN A 44 4.80 -4.77 3.53
CA GLN A 44 5.41 -4.92 4.85
C GLN A 44 6.50 -6.00 4.87
N VAL A 45 6.27 -7.13 4.21
CA VAL A 45 7.29 -8.19 4.08
C VAL A 45 8.52 -7.67 3.36
N ALA A 46 8.35 -6.95 2.24
CA ALA A 46 9.47 -6.37 1.48
C ALA A 46 10.26 -5.34 2.32
N MET A 47 9.58 -4.53 3.12
CA MET A 47 10.22 -3.58 4.05
C MET A 47 11.07 -4.29 5.11
N LEU A 48 10.53 -5.38 5.70
CA LEU A 48 11.28 -6.18 6.69
C LEU A 48 12.50 -6.88 6.05
N GLU A 49 12.37 -7.37 4.83
CA GLU A 49 13.50 -7.94 4.08
C GLU A 49 14.57 -6.90 3.79
N ALA A 50 14.18 -5.67 3.39
CA ALA A 50 15.11 -4.56 3.20
C ALA A 50 15.89 -4.26 4.49
N MET A 51 15.18 -4.11 5.60
CA MET A 51 15.81 -3.84 6.90
C MET A 51 16.81 -4.93 7.31
N ASN A 52 16.50 -6.19 7.05
CA ASN A 52 17.38 -7.31 7.39
C ASN A 52 18.59 -7.41 6.44
N ALA A 53 18.37 -7.27 5.13
CA ALA A 53 19.42 -7.31 4.12
C ALA A 53 20.42 -6.16 4.31
N TRP A 54 19.94 -4.95 4.58
CA TRP A 54 20.78 -3.78 4.73
C TRP A 54 21.57 -3.74 6.02
N LYS A 55 21.08 -4.40 7.09
CA LYS A 55 21.89 -4.61 8.31
C LYS A 55 23.12 -5.46 8.08
N GLN A 56 23.10 -6.38 7.12
CA GLN A 56 24.17 -7.33 6.84
C GLN A 56 25.06 -6.87 5.69
N GLY A 57 24.46 -6.36 4.61
CA GLY A 57 25.13 -6.02 3.36
C GLY A 57 25.31 -4.53 3.10
N GLY A 58 24.82 -3.66 3.99
CA GLY A 58 24.77 -2.22 3.76
C GLY A 58 23.56 -1.79 2.90
N VAL A 59 23.31 -0.49 2.90
CA VAL A 59 22.22 0.12 2.10
C VAL A 59 22.68 0.17 0.63
N PRO A 60 21.88 -0.29 -0.33
CA PRO A 60 22.23 -0.23 -1.75
C PRO A 60 22.24 1.22 -2.26
N ASP A 61 22.84 1.45 -3.42
CA ASP A 61 22.91 2.79 -4.05
C ASP A 61 21.53 3.37 -4.35
N ASN A 62 20.57 2.51 -4.70
CA ASN A 62 19.16 2.90 -4.88
C ASN A 62 18.23 2.05 -3.99
N PRO A 63 17.99 2.49 -2.73
CA PRO A 63 17.15 1.77 -1.79
C PRO A 63 15.70 1.63 -2.24
N SER A 64 15.12 2.68 -2.85
CA SER A 64 13.73 2.67 -3.34
C SER A 64 13.55 1.61 -4.42
N ALA A 65 14.42 1.58 -5.44
CA ALA A 65 14.35 0.58 -6.50
C ALA A 65 14.48 -0.86 -5.97
N TRP A 66 15.30 -1.07 -4.94
CA TRP A 66 15.44 -2.38 -4.31
C TRP A 66 14.11 -2.82 -3.65
N ILE A 67 13.49 -1.93 -2.86
CA ILE A 67 12.22 -2.22 -2.18
C ILE A 67 11.10 -2.43 -3.20
N HIS A 68 11.04 -1.59 -4.26
CA HIS A 68 10.05 -1.71 -5.32
C HIS A 68 10.10 -3.07 -6.00
N ARG A 69 11.31 -3.54 -6.35
CA ARG A 69 11.51 -4.86 -6.94
C ARG A 69 11.11 -5.98 -5.99
N ALA A 70 11.49 -5.88 -4.71
CA ALA A 70 11.14 -6.87 -3.70
C ALA A 70 9.61 -6.97 -3.52
N ALA A 71 8.91 -5.85 -3.35
CA ALA A 71 7.46 -5.80 -3.19
C ALA A 71 6.73 -6.34 -4.43
N LYS A 72 7.12 -5.90 -5.65
CA LYS A 72 6.57 -6.42 -6.90
C LYS A 72 6.68 -7.95 -6.97
N ASN A 73 7.87 -8.49 -6.74
CA ASN A 73 8.10 -9.93 -6.80
C ASN A 73 7.23 -10.68 -5.78
N ARG A 74 7.13 -10.18 -4.54
CA ARG A 74 6.29 -10.78 -3.50
C ARG A 74 4.82 -10.85 -3.88
N ILE A 75 4.28 -9.79 -4.48
CA ILE A 75 2.89 -9.77 -4.94
C ILE A 75 2.69 -10.74 -6.10
N LEU A 76 3.57 -10.72 -7.10
CA LEU A 76 3.47 -11.65 -8.23
C LEU A 76 3.52 -13.11 -7.78
N ASP A 77 4.41 -13.44 -6.84
CA ASP A 77 4.49 -14.78 -6.26
C ASP A 77 3.23 -15.17 -5.48
N ALA A 78 2.65 -14.24 -4.71
CA ALA A 78 1.40 -14.48 -4.01
C ALA A 78 0.25 -14.74 -5.00
N LEU A 79 0.14 -13.93 -6.07
CA LEU A 79 -0.87 -14.09 -7.10
C LEU A 79 -0.71 -15.38 -7.91
N ARG A 80 0.53 -15.79 -8.21
CA ARG A 80 0.80 -17.08 -8.87
C ARG A 80 0.35 -18.25 -7.99
N ARG A 81 0.59 -18.19 -6.69
CA ARG A 81 0.12 -19.23 -5.73
C ARG A 81 -1.40 -19.28 -5.66
N GLU A 82 -2.08 -18.12 -5.58
CA GLU A 82 -3.55 -18.06 -5.63
C GLU A 82 -4.10 -18.70 -6.91
N LYS A 83 -3.50 -18.37 -8.07
CA LYS A 83 -3.89 -18.93 -9.37
C LYS A 83 -3.73 -20.45 -9.40
N THR A 84 -2.59 -20.97 -8.95
CA THR A 84 -2.33 -22.41 -8.90
C THR A 84 -3.32 -23.13 -8.00
N LEU A 85 -3.62 -22.55 -6.82
CA LEU A 85 -4.60 -23.11 -5.90
C LEU A 85 -6.02 -23.08 -6.49
N ALA A 86 -6.43 -21.99 -7.12
CA ALA A 86 -7.72 -21.85 -7.78
C ALA A 86 -7.88 -22.85 -8.93
N GLN A 87 -6.84 -23.08 -9.71
CA GLN A 87 -6.82 -24.09 -10.77
C GLN A 87 -6.93 -25.53 -10.22
N ALA A 88 -6.23 -25.82 -9.12
CA ALA A 88 -6.30 -27.13 -8.48
C ALA A 88 -7.69 -27.44 -7.89
N ILE A 89 -8.46 -26.40 -7.52
CA ILE A 89 -9.83 -26.52 -6.98
C ILE A 89 -10.90 -26.40 -8.07
N SER A 90 -10.53 -26.29 -9.37
CA SER A 90 -11.43 -26.03 -10.50
C SER A 90 -12.30 -24.77 -10.38
N LEU A 91 -11.86 -23.81 -9.59
CA LEU A 91 -12.48 -22.49 -9.48
C LEU A 91 -11.78 -21.52 -10.43
N ALA A 92 -11.96 -21.69 -11.74
CA ALA A 92 -11.42 -20.79 -12.76
C ALA A 92 -12.16 -19.43 -12.70
N GLY A 93 -11.63 -18.50 -11.94
CA GLY A 93 -12.00 -17.08 -11.98
C GLY A 93 -11.21 -16.33 -13.05
N PRO A 94 -11.67 -15.14 -13.50
CA PRO A 94 -10.94 -14.32 -14.46
C PRO A 94 -9.54 -13.99 -13.95
N THR A 95 -8.53 -14.35 -14.71
CA THR A 95 -7.13 -14.08 -14.43
C THR A 95 -6.84 -12.62 -14.79
N LEU A 96 -6.42 -11.83 -13.80
CA LEU A 96 -5.83 -10.52 -14.08
C LEU A 96 -4.42 -10.78 -14.63
N ASP A 97 -4.28 -10.73 -15.96
CA ASP A 97 -2.99 -10.63 -16.63
C ASP A 97 -2.48 -9.18 -16.48
N VAL A 98 -1.95 -8.85 -15.29
CA VAL A 98 -1.23 -7.60 -15.11
C VAL A 98 0.12 -7.78 -15.79
N GLN A 99 0.37 -6.99 -16.82
CA GLN A 99 1.65 -6.98 -17.50
C GLN A 99 2.70 -6.42 -16.52
N GLU A 100 3.72 -7.21 -16.21
CA GLU A 100 4.80 -6.84 -15.27
C GLU A 100 5.47 -5.50 -15.64
N ASN A 101 5.53 -5.19 -16.94
CA ASN A 101 6.08 -3.95 -17.47
C ASN A 101 5.29 -2.70 -17.05
N ILE A 102 3.97 -2.81 -16.91
CA ILE A 102 3.11 -1.68 -16.49
C ILE A 102 3.42 -1.29 -15.04
N VAL A 103 3.68 -2.26 -14.18
CA VAL A 103 4.02 -1.97 -12.78
C VAL A 103 5.37 -1.25 -12.69
N GLU A 104 6.34 -1.62 -13.51
CA GLU A 104 7.66 -0.94 -13.56
C GLU A 104 7.54 0.50 -14.05
N GLU A 105 6.72 0.76 -15.07
CA GLU A 105 6.43 2.10 -15.56
C GLU A 105 5.80 2.97 -14.46
N TRP A 106 4.80 2.45 -13.76
CA TRP A 106 4.11 3.20 -12.71
C TRP A 106 4.92 3.40 -11.42
N LEU A 107 5.98 2.62 -11.22
CA LEU A 107 6.97 2.82 -10.16
C LEU A 107 8.04 3.85 -10.53
N SER A 108 8.00 4.43 -11.73
CA SER A 108 8.88 5.53 -12.09
C SER A 108 8.56 6.79 -11.28
N GLU A 109 9.57 7.61 -11.01
CA GLU A 109 9.40 8.86 -10.25
C GLU A 109 8.35 9.79 -10.86
N GLU A 110 8.18 9.76 -12.19
CA GLU A 110 7.21 10.59 -12.92
C GLU A 110 5.75 10.16 -12.68
N GLN A 111 5.50 8.86 -12.45
CA GLN A 111 4.15 8.30 -12.28
C GLN A 111 3.73 8.15 -10.81
N LEU A 112 4.66 8.26 -9.88
CA LEU A 112 4.37 8.12 -8.44
C LEU A 112 3.36 9.16 -7.93
N PRO A 113 3.46 10.48 -8.26
CA PRO A 113 2.50 11.48 -7.81
C PRO A 113 1.08 11.20 -8.31
N ASP A 114 0.93 10.75 -9.56
CA ASP A 114 -0.36 10.38 -10.15
C ASP A 114 -0.99 9.19 -9.41
N SER A 115 -0.21 8.18 -9.08
CA SER A 115 -0.68 7.01 -8.33
C SER A 115 -1.12 7.36 -6.91
N LEU A 116 -0.39 8.26 -6.22
CA LEU A 116 -0.78 8.77 -4.90
C LEU A 116 -2.06 9.59 -4.96
N LEU A 117 -2.20 10.46 -5.98
CA LEU A 117 -3.40 11.25 -6.17
C LEU A 117 -4.63 10.37 -6.40
N ARG A 118 -4.53 9.35 -7.26
CA ARG A 118 -5.59 8.36 -7.48
C ARG A 118 -5.98 7.65 -6.19
N MET A 119 -4.99 7.21 -5.42
CA MET A 119 -5.25 6.55 -4.14
C MET A 119 -5.88 7.49 -3.11
N MET A 120 -5.60 8.80 -3.16
CA MET A 120 -6.27 9.80 -2.34
C MET A 120 -7.77 9.88 -2.66
N PHE A 121 -8.15 9.89 -3.94
CA PHE A 121 -9.57 9.83 -4.33
C PHE A 121 -10.26 8.56 -3.86
N VAL A 122 -9.59 7.41 -3.93
CA VAL A 122 -10.10 6.16 -3.37
C VAL A 122 -10.32 6.26 -1.86
N CYS A 123 -9.37 6.83 -1.11
CA CYS A 123 -9.51 7.02 0.34
C CYS A 123 -10.63 7.99 0.72
N CYS A 124 -10.92 8.95 -0.15
CA CYS A 124 -11.98 9.96 0.01
C CYS A 124 -13.30 9.57 -0.68
N HIS A 125 -13.43 8.32 -1.14
CA HIS A 125 -14.63 7.88 -1.88
C HIS A 125 -15.92 8.10 -1.07
N PRO A 126 -17.01 8.58 -1.69
CA PRO A 126 -18.25 8.97 -1.00
C PRO A 126 -19.00 7.80 -0.32
N THR A 127 -18.69 6.55 -0.64
CA THR A 127 -19.22 5.38 0.10
C THR A 127 -18.71 5.31 1.54
N LEU A 128 -17.64 6.04 1.87
CA LEU A 128 -17.06 6.09 3.19
C LEU A 128 -17.50 7.35 3.93
N ASN A 129 -17.83 7.23 5.20
CA ASN A 129 -18.04 8.41 6.02
C ASN A 129 -16.72 9.12 6.32
N ARG A 130 -16.78 10.43 6.64
CA ARG A 130 -15.63 11.30 6.83
C ARG A 130 -14.59 10.78 7.84
N GLU A 131 -15.05 10.22 8.94
CA GLU A 131 -14.16 9.68 9.97
C GLU A 131 -13.38 8.46 9.48
N THR A 132 -14.01 7.66 8.64
CA THR A 132 -13.41 6.48 8.00
C THR A 132 -12.44 6.90 6.91
N GLN A 133 -12.78 7.92 6.10
CA GLN A 133 -11.89 8.52 5.10
C GLN A 133 -10.60 9.01 5.76
N ILE A 134 -10.70 9.76 6.86
CA ILE A 134 -9.54 10.25 7.61
C ILE A 134 -8.66 9.09 8.10
N ALA A 135 -9.26 8.08 8.74
CA ALA A 135 -8.51 6.95 9.26
C ALA A 135 -7.82 6.14 8.15
N LEU A 136 -8.49 5.92 7.01
CA LEU A 136 -7.94 5.22 5.86
C LEU A 136 -6.80 6.02 5.21
N THR A 137 -6.98 7.32 4.99
CA THR A 137 -5.95 8.22 4.44
C THR A 137 -4.69 8.21 5.29
N LEU A 138 -4.83 8.37 6.61
CA LEU A 138 -3.71 8.33 7.54
C LEU A 138 -2.98 6.99 7.50
N LYS A 139 -3.71 5.88 7.38
CA LYS A 139 -3.12 4.55 7.28
C LYS A 139 -2.40 4.33 5.97
N THR A 140 -3.07 4.58 4.85
CA THR A 140 -2.63 4.16 3.51
C THR A 140 -1.67 5.14 2.86
N LEU A 141 -1.96 6.46 2.93
CA LEU A 141 -1.15 7.49 2.29
C LEU A 141 -0.09 8.09 3.20
N CYS A 142 -0.39 8.20 4.50
CA CYS A 142 0.58 8.74 5.46
C CYS A 142 1.40 7.64 6.16
N GLY A 143 1.04 6.36 5.99
CA GLY A 143 1.78 5.24 6.53
C GLY A 143 1.73 5.09 8.06
N PHE A 144 0.78 5.78 8.74
CA PHE A 144 0.66 5.68 10.19
C PHE A 144 0.17 4.30 10.64
N GLY A 145 0.70 3.84 11.78
CA GLY A 145 0.23 2.64 12.47
C GLY A 145 -1.13 2.84 13.14
N HIS A 146 -1.88 1.76 13.35
CA HIS A 146 -3.20 1.86 14.02
C HIS A 146 -3.14 2.54 15.39
N ALA A 147 -2.05 2.31 16.16
CA ALA A 147 -1.84 2.92 17.47
C ALA A 147 -1.59 4.43 17.38
N GLU A 148 -0.83 4.87 16.38
CA GLU A 148 -0.56 6.29 16.14
C GLU A 148 -1.84 7.03 15.73
N ILE A 149 -2.62 6.45 14.81
CA ILE A 149 -3.92 7.00 14.39
C ILE A 149 -4.88 7.07 15.58
N ALA A 150 -4.94 6.01 16.39
CA ALA A 150 -5.78 5.96 17.58
C ALA A 150 -5.41 7.05 18.59
N GLY A 151 -4.12 7.24 18.85
CA GLY A 151 -3.60 8.30 19.71
C GLY A 151 -3.89 9.70 19.17
N GLY A 152 -3.66 9.92 17.88
CA GLY A 152 -3.91 11.22 17.23
C GLY A 152 -5.39 11.61 17.18
N LEU A 153 -6.28 10.63 17.02
CA LEU A 153 -7.74 10.86 16.97
C LEU A 153 -8.43 10.69 18.33
N LEU A 154 -7.70 10.38 19.39
CA LEU A 154 -8.21 10.11 20.74
C LEU A 154 -9.30 9.02 20.77
N LEU A 155 -9.09 7.95 20.02
CA LEU A 155 -10.01 6.84 19.86
C LEU A 155 -9.36 5.51 20.29
N PRO A 156 -10.14 4.51 20.73
CA PRO A 156 -9.62 3.17 20.96
C PRO A 156 -9.04 2.55 19.68
N ILE A 157 -7.90 1.87 19.79
CA ILE A 157 -7.22 1.21 18.67
C ILE A 157 -8.13 0.24 17.92
N GLU A 158 -9.00 -0.48 18.63
CA GLU A 158 -9.95 -1.41 18.03
C GLU A 158 -11.00 -0.70 17.17
N THR A 159 -11.36 0.55 17.51
CA THR A 159 -12.24 1.38 16.69
C THR A 159 -11.57 1.72 15.36
N ILE A 160 -10.30 2.11 15.38
CA ILE A 160 -9.52 2.41 14.17
C ILE A 160 -9.36 1.17 13.31
N ARG A 161 -9.00 0.02 13.89
CA ARG A 161 -8.90 -1.26 13.16
C ARG A 161 -10.20 -1.61 12.45
N LYS A 162 -11.32 -1.57 13.18
CA LYS A 162 -12.65 -1.86 12.61
C LYS A 162 -13.04 -0.89 11.50
N ARG A 163 -12.75 0.42 11.65
CA ARG A 163 -13.04 1.43 10.62
C ARG A 163 -12.25 1.13 9.34
N ILE A 164 -10.96 0.90 9.44
CA ILE A 164 -10.09 0.62 8.28
C ILE A 164 -10.49 -0.68 7.58
N THR A 165 -10.72 -1.76 8.34
CA THR A 165 -11.17 -3.04 7.77
C THR A 165 -12.52 -2.91 7.04
N ARG A 166 -13.48 -2.19 7.63
CA ARG A 166 -14.78 -1.95 6.98
C ARG A 166 -14.64 -1.09 5.73
N ALA A 167 -13.77 -0.06 5.77
CA ALA A 167 -13.50 0.79 4.62
C ALA A 167 -12.98 -0.02 3.43
N LYS A 168 -11.94 -0.80 3.64
CA LYS A 168 -11.35 -1.64 2.60
C LYS A 168 -12.34 -2.63 2.01
N ARG A 169 -13.15 -3.27 2.88
CA ARG A 169 -14.20 -4.17 2.44
C ARG A 169 -15.25 -3.45 1.60
N SER A 170 -15.74 -2.29 2.05
CA SER A 170 -16.75 -1.50 1.33
C SER A 170 -16.25 -1.04 -0.04
N LEU A 171 -15.00 -0.57 -0.12
CA LEU A 171 -14.37 -0.19 -1.39
C LEU A 171 -14.20 -1.40 -2.32
N GLY A 172 -13.82 -2.56 -1.77
CA GLY A 172 -13.68 -3.80 -2.52
C GLY A 172 -15.02 -4.35 -3.03
N GLU A 173 -16.08 -4.31 -2.22
CA GLU A 173 -17.44 -4.72 -2.60
C GLU A 173 -18.00 -3.80 -3.70
N ALA A 174 -17.78 -2.49 -3.56
CA ALA A 174 -18.15 -1.50 -4.59
C ALA A 174 -17.26 -1.56 -5.85
N ASN A 175 -16.18 -2.35 -5.82
CA ASN A 175 -15.18 -2.46 -6.88
C ASN A 175 -14.69 -1.09 -7.38
N VAL A 176 -14.38 -0.19 -6.43
CA VAL A 176 -13.94 1.18 -6.72
C VAL A 176 -12.69 1.15 -7.59
N ALA A 177 -12.74 1.82 -8.74
CA ALA A 177 -11.60 1.96 -9.62
C ALA A 177 -10.55 2.88 -9.01
N VAL A 178 -9.26 2.55 -9.23
CA VAL A 178 -8.13 3.40 -8.79
C VAL A 178 -7.81 4.38 -9.94
N GLU A 179 -8.75 5.27 -10.20
CA GLU A 179 -8.70 6.23 -11.31
C GLU A 179 -8.94 7.66 -10.80
N LEU A 180 -8.60 8.64 -11.61
CA LEU A 180 -8.99 10.02 -11.33
C LEU A 180 -10.48 10.16 -11.67
N PRO A 181 -11.27 10.84 -10.82
CA PRO A 181 -12.67 11.12 -11.16
C PRO A 181 -12.73 12.00 -12.41
N CYS A 182 -13.78 11.79 -13.20
CA CYS A 182 -14.04 12.70 -14.33
C CYS A 182 -14.28 14.12 -13.81
N PRO A 183 -13.91 15.16 -14.59
CA PRO A 183 -14.13 16.57 -14.19
C PRO A 183 -15.59 16.87 -13.80
N ASP A 184 -16.54 16.12 -14.32
CA ASP A 184 -17.97 16.28 -14.06
C ASP A 184 -18.43 15.63 -12.73
N GLU A 185 -17.54 14.90 -12.03
CA GLU A 185 -17.81 14.19 -10.78
C GLU A 185 -17.20 14.89 -9.55
N ILE A 186 -16.49 16.01 -9.75
CA ILE A 186 -15.86 16.82 -8.71
C ILE A 186 -16.77 18.00 -8.38
#